data_cf15f783bda3fc031e742553db876fd6
#
_entry.id   cf15f783bda3fc031e742553db876fd6
#
_cell.length_a   1.000
_cell.length_b   1.000
_cell.length_c   1.000
_cell.angle_alpha   90.00
_cell.angle_beta   90.00
_cell.angle_gamma   90.00
#
_symmetry.space_group_name_H-M   'P 1'
#
loop_
_entity.id
_entity.type
_entity.pdbx_description
1 polymer ?
#
loop_
_entity_poly.entity_id
_entity_poly.type
_entity_poly.pdbx_seq_one_letter_code
_entity_poly.pdbx_strand_id
1 'polypeptide(L)'
;LKDYVGSGYDRGHMAPAADFMASVQLMSESFLLSNMMPQNPGNNRGIWKYTEEMTRYWVQKYNTPMHVITGTIYTQPYTTFGNNVFVPSHLWKIVIDSKNLRSIAFLYPNQKLDPKEIEKYVVSISEIEQYTGINISPALPPQYQQFEKVRANYKDW
;
A
#
# COMPACT_ATOMS: atom_id res chain seq x y z
N LEU A 1 9.05 19.61 -3.24
CA LEU A 1 9.97 19.11 -2.20
C LEU A 1 10.04 20.04 -0.98
N LYS A 2 9.99 21.37 -1.17
CA LYS A 2 10.07 22.36 -0.07
C LYS A 2 8.90 22.21 0.92
N ASP A 3 7.72 21.85 0.43
CA ASP A 3 6.52 21.72 1.27
C ASP A 3 6.66 20.65 2.36
N TYR A 4 7.45 19.60 2.11
CA TYR A 4 7.67 18.55 3.10
C TYR A 4 8.60 18.93 4.24
N VAL A 5 9.43 19.97 4.05
CA VAL A 5 10.39 20.42 5.09
C VAL A 5 9.61 20.97 6.28
N GLY A 6 9.76 20.33 7.45
CA GLY A 6 9.06 20.73 8.68
C GLY A 6 7.58 20.38 8.72
N SER A 7 7.03 19.69 7.71
CA SER A 7 5.61 19.31 7.67
C SER A 7 5.20 18.25 8.70
N GLY A 8 6.15 17.49 9.22
CA GLY A 8 5.89 16.33 10.09
C GLY A 8 5.54 15.06 9.33
N TYR A 9 5.48 15.11 7.98
CA TYR A 9 5.21 13.94 7.12
C TYR A 9 6.46 13.49 6.38
N ASP A 10 6.59 12.17 6.22
CA ASP A 10 7.55 11.56 5.32
C ASP A 10 7.03 11.61 3.88
N ARG A 11 7.94 11.55 2.92
CA ARG A 11 7.62 11.22 1.52
C ARG A 11 7.55 9.70 1.41
N GLY A 12 6.36 9.15 1.68
CA GLY A 12 6.13 7.71 1.61
C GLY A 12 6.07 7.21 0.18
N HIS A 13 6.73 6.10 -0.10
CA HIS A 13 6.69 5.47 -1.42
C HIS A 13 5.41 4.65 -1.59
N MET A 14 4.79 4.75 -2.76
CA MET A 14 3.73 3.82 -3.20
C MET A 14 4.37 2.50 -3.64
N ALA A 15 5.28 2.54 -4.60
CA ALA A 15 6.14 1.43 -5.00
C ALA A 15 7.52 1.62 -4.35
N PRO A 16 7.96 0.69 -3.47
CA PRO A 16 9.15 0.89 -2.65
C PRO A 16 10.44 0.79 -3.47
N ALA A 17 11.41 1.67 -3.19
CA ALA A 17 12.70 1.67 -3.88
C ALA A 17 13.45 0.33 -3.78
N ALA A 18 13.24 -0.42 -2.70
CA ALA A 18 13.86 -1.72 -2.48
C ALA A 18 13.44 -2.79 -3.50
N ASP A 19 12.30 -2.61 -4.19
CA ASP A 19 11.85 -3.54 -5.23
C ASP A 19 12.54 -3.29 -6.59
N PHE A 20 13.27 -2.17 -6.72
CA PHE A 20 13.91 -1.73 -7.98
C PHE A 20 15.45 -1.73 -7.91
N MET A 21 16.03 -2.38 -6.92
CA MET A 21 17.51 -2.38 -6.69
C MET A 21 18.32 -2.94 -7.86
N ALA A 22 17.72 -3.76 -8.72
CA ALA A 22 18.39 -4.32 -9.90
C ALA A 22 18.63 -3.29 -11.03
N SER A 23 18.01 -2.12 -10.98
CA SER A 23 18.13 -1.05 -11.98
C SER A 23 18.28 0.31 -11.31
N VAL A 24 19.41 0.96 -11.54
CA VAL A 24 19.68 2.33 -11.05
C VAL A 24 18.62 3.31 -11.54
N GLN A 25 18.19 3.18 -12.80
CA GLN A 25 17.16 4.03 -13.37
C GLN A 25 15.83 3.83 -12.66
N LEU A 26 15.31 2.60 -12.57
CA LEU A 26 14.02 2.33 -11.93
C LEU A 26 14.04 2.70 -10.45
N MET A 27 15.15 2.46 -9.75
CA MET A 27 15.31 2.92 -8.37
C MET A 27 15.22 4.45 -8.29
N SER A 28 15.89 5.18 -9.18
CA SER A 28 15.82 6.66 -9.23
C SER A 28 14.38 7.14 -9.51
N GLU A 29 13.69 6.48 -10.44
CA GLU A 29 12.30 6.81 -10.79
C GLU A 29 11.33 6.56 -9.63
N SER A 30 11.61 5.62 -8.73
CA SER A 30 10.79 5.40 -7.53
C SER A 30 10.75 6.61 -6.60
N PHE A 31 11.70 7.57 -6.72
CA PHE A 31 11.73 8.82 -5.96
C PHE A 31 11.01 9.99 -6.63
N LEU A 32 10.38 9.78 -7.79
CA LEU A 32 9.53 10.81 -8.42
C LEU A 32 8.32 11.11 -7.53
N LEU A 33 7.89 12.38 -7.51
CA LEU A 33 6.76 12.81 -6.69
C LEU A 33 5.45 12.11 -7.06
N SER A 34 5.31 11.62 -8.28
CA SER A 34 4.18 10.78 -8.71
C SER A 34 4.10 9.43 -7.98
N ASN A 35 5.19 8.99 -7.35
CA ASN A 35 5.27 7.78 -6.51
C ASN A 35 5.30 8.10 -5.01
N MET A 36 5.09 9.36 -4.63
CA MET A 36 5.21 9.83 -3.24
C MET A 36 3.86 10.29 -2.70
N MET A 37 3.62 10.01 -1.43
CA MET A 37 2.47 10.51 -0.68
C MET A 37 2.90 11.05 0.69
N PRO A 38 2.19 12.05 1.24
CA PRO A 38 2.39 12.44 2.63
C PRO A 38 2.01 11.30 3.57
N GLN A 39 2.99 10.78 4.29
CA GLN A 39 2.78 9.65 5.17
C GLN A 39 3.26 9.96 6.58
N ASN A 40 2.47 9.58 7.59
CA ASN A 40 2.90 9.66 8.99
C ASN A 40 4.20 8.85 9.17
N PRO A 41 5.27 9.42 9.79
CA PRO A 41 6.55 8.72 9.95
C PRO A 41 6.43 7.37 10.67
N GLY A 42 5.55 7.28 11.67
CA GLY A 42 5.32 6.04 12.39
C GLY A 42 4.57 4.97 11.58
N ASN A 43 3.77 5.39 10.58
CA ASN A 43 3.19 4.48 9.60
C ASN A 43 4.24 4.05 8.58
N ASN A 44 4.87 5.01 7.91
CA ASN A 44 5.84 4.79 6.84
C ASN A 44 6.99 3.87 7.27
N ARG A 45 7.63 4.20 8.40
CA ARG A 45 8.79 3.46 8.94
C ARG A 45 8.39 2.23 9.77
N GLY A 46 7.10 2.08 10.07
CA GLY A 46 6.51 0.99 10.85
C GLY A 46 5.77 -0.03 9.98
N ILE A 47 4.43 -0.06 10.09
CA ILE A 47 3.59 -1.09 9.49
C ILE A 47 3.65 -1.11 7.95
N TRP A 48 3.80 0.06 7.30
CA TRP A 48 3.92 0.12 5.85
C TRP A 48 5.19 -0.58 5.36
N LYS A 49 6.36 -0.19 5.93
CA LYS A 49 7.64 -0.85 5.66
C LYS A 49 7.58 -2.36 5.97
N TYR A 50 6.98 -2.74 7.10
CA TYR A 50 6.79 -4.15 7.46
C TYR A 50 6.00 -4.91 6.39
N THR A 51 4.90 -4.33 5.88
CA THR A 51 4.11 -4.97 4.80
C THR A 51 4.92 -5.14 3.51
N GLU A 52 5.78 -4.19 3.17
CA GLU A 52 6.70 -4.31 2.03
C GLU A 52 7.71 -5.44 2.22
N GLU A 53 8.28 -5.54 3.42
CA GLU A 53 9.21 -6.62 3.78
C GLU A 53 8.52 -7.99 3.73
N MET A 54 7.30 -8.09 4.25
CA MET A 54 6.50 -9.31 4.17
C MET A 54 6.15 -9.68 2.73
N THR A 55 5.79 -8.72 1.88
CA THR A 55 5.54 -8.98 0.46
C THR A 55 6.77 -9.60 -0.22
N ARG A 56 7.96 -9.04 0.00
CA ARG A 56 9.23 -9.62 -0.52
C ARG A 56 9.51 -11.01 0.06
N TYR A 57 9.24 -11.20 1.36
CA TYR A 57 9.35 -12.51 1.99
C TYR A 57 8.41 -13.54 1.34
N TRP A 58 7.16 -13.18 1.03
CA TRP A 58 6.22 -14.07 0.36
C TRP A 58 6.65 -14.43 -1.07
N VAL A 59 7.22 -13.47 -1.82
CA VAL A 59 7.81 -13.76 -3.14
C VAL A 59 8.87 -14.86 -3.02
N GLN A 60 9.74 -14.79 -2.03
CA GLN A 60 10.80 -15.78 -1.80
C GLN A 60 10.22 -17.10 -1.28
N LYS A 61 9.36 -17.05 -0.26
CA LYS A 61 8.75 -18.24 0.37
C LYS A 61 7.98 -19.10 -0.62
N TYR A 62 7.23 -18.48 -1.52
CA TYR A 62 6.38 -19.20 -2.48
C TYR A 62 7.01 -19.34 -3.86
N ASN A 63 8.19 -18.77 -4.05
CA ASN A 63 8.91 -18.74 -5.33
C ASN A 63 8.00 -18.35 -6.50
N THR A 64 7.30 -17.21 -6.34
CA THR A 64 6.35 -16.69 -7.32
C THR A 64 6.35 -15.16 -7.32
N PRO A 65 6.24 -14.53 -8.50
CA PRO A 65 6.04 -13.08 -8.55
C PRO A 65 4.68 -12.71 -7.97
N MET A 66 4.64 -11.54 -7.30
CA MET A 66 3.40 -10.98 -6.78
C MET A 66 3.09 -9.66 -7.45
N HIS A 67 1.81 -9.42 -7.75
CA HIS A 67 1.33 -8.13 -8.19
C HIS A 67 0.92 -7.31 -6.97
N VAL A 68 1.38 -6.06 -6.92
CA VAL A 68 1.06 -5.15 -5.82
C VAL A 68 0.35 -3.92 -6.37
N ILE A 69 -0.81 -3.61 -5.81
CA ILE A 69 -1.57 -2.40 -6.12
C ILE A 69 -1.65 -1.59 -4.83
N THR A 70 -1.33 -0.31 -4.91
CA THR A 70 -1.37 0.60 -3.75
C THR A 70 -2.13 1.88 -4.08
N GLY A 71 -2.70 2.48 -3.07
CA GLY A 71 -3.36 3.76 -3.22
C GLY A 71 -3.65 4.46 -1.89
N THR A 72 -4.30 5.59 -2.01
CA THR A 72 -4.61 6.48 -0.89
C THR A 72 -6.11 6.80 -0.87
N ILE A 73 -6.61 7.14 0.32
CA ILE A 73 -7.96 7.64 0.52
C ILE A 73 -7.88 9.01 1.18
N TYR A 74 -8.69 9.95 0.70
CA TYR A 74 -8.82 11.29 1.23
C TYR A 74 -10.25 11.48 1.74
N THR A 75 -10.40 11.75 3.05
CA THR A 75 -11.72 11.99 3.68
C THR A 75 -11.84 13.43 4.14
N GLN A 76 -13.04 13.99 4.05
CA GLN A 76 -13.34 15.31 4.60
C GLN A 76 -13.47 15.26 6.14
N PRO A 77 -13.08 16.32 6.87
CA PRO A 77 -12.37 17.49 6.36
C PRO A 77 -10.94 17.14 5.95
N TYR A 78 -10.49 17.69 4.81
CA TYR A 78 -9.15 17.40 4.30
C TYR A 78 -8.07 18.06 5.16
N THR A 79 -7.01 17.31 5.44
CA THR A 79 -5.76 17.84 6.01
C THR A 79 -4.81 18.21 4.89
N THR A 80 -4.22 19.40 4.95
CA THR A 80 -3.22 19.88 3.99
C THR A 80 -2.04 20.52 4.70
N PHE A 81 -0.90 20.62 4.01
CA PHE A 81 0.26 21.41 4.45
C PHE A 81 0.92 22.07 3.23
N GLY A 82 1.87 22.99 3.48
CA GLY A 82 2.58 23.72 2.43
C GLY A 82 1.63 24.37 1.43
N ASN A 83 1.89 24.21 0.14
CA ASN A 83 1.05 24.74 -0.93
C ASN A 83 -0.09 23.77 -1.28
N ASN A 84 -1.00 23.55 -0.33
CA ASN A 84 -2.17 22.67 -0.51
C ASN A 84 -1.81 21.21 -0.85
N VAL A 85 -0.75 20.67 -0.27
CA VAL A 85 -0.46 19.24 -0.38
C VAL A 85 -1.42 18.47 0.50
N PHE A 86 -2.29 17.68 -0.10
CA PHE A 86 -3.30 16.88 0.61
C PHE A 86 -2.65 15.70 1.32
N VAL A 87 -3.03 15.47 2.59
CA VAL A 87 -2.62 14.33 3.38
C VAL A 87 -3.69 13.26 3.30
N PRO A 88 -3.37 12.04 2.84
CA PRO A 88 -4.35 10.96 2.84
C PRO A 88 -4.73 10.56 4.25
N SER A 89 -6.00 10.26 4.48
CA SER A 89 -6.50 9.73 5.74
C SER A 89 -6.14 8.26 5.92
N HIS A 90 -6.12 7.51 4.82
CA HIS A 90 -5.79 6.10 4.80
C HIS A 90 -4.90 5.76 3.59
N LEU A 91 -4.19 4.66 3.76
CA LEU A 91 -3.32 4.04 2.76
C LEU A 91 -3.79 2.60 2.59
N TRP A 92 -3.78 2.10 1.37
CA TRP A 92 -4.15 0.71 1.11
C TRP A 92 -3.15 0.00 0.21
N LYS A 93 -3.09 -1.30 0.37
CA LYS A 93 -2.23 -2.18 -0.42
C LYS A 93 -2.94 -3.49 -0.67
N ILE A 94 -2.93 -3.95 -1.92
CA ILE A 94 -3.41 -5.26 -2.34
C ILE A 94 -2.22 -6.03 -2.86
N VAL A 95 -2.03 -7.26 -2.39
CA VAL A 95 -1.01 -8.19 -2.86
C VAL A 95 -1.70 -9.41 -3.46
N ILE A 96 -1.34 -9.76 -4.69
CA ILE A 96 -1.94 -10.84 -5.45
C ILE A 96 -0.87 -11.85 -5.81
N ASP A 97 -1.06 -13.08 -5.35
CA ASP A 97 -0.28 -14.25 -5.72
C ASP A 97 -0.96 -14.95 -6.90
N SER A 98 -0.47 -14.68 -8.10
CA SER A 98 -1.08 -15.19 -9.34
C SER A 98 -0.98 -16.70 -9.49
N LYS A 99 0.07 -17.29 -8.95
CA LYS A 99 0.34 -18.73 -9.08
C LYS A 99 -0.60 -19.55 -8.18
N ASN A 100 -0.80 -19.07 -6.95
CA ASN A 100 -1.62 -19.80 -5.96
C ASN A 100 -3.05 -19.27 -5.90
N LEU A 101 -3.44 -18.36 -6.82
CA LEU A 101 -4.80 -17.81 -6.97
C LEU A 101 -5.35 -17.28 -5.65
N ARG A 102 -4.61 -16.38 -4.96
CA ARG A 102 -5.03 -15.74 -3.71
C ARG A 102 -4.63 -14.29 -3.66
N SER A 103 -5.30 -13.52 -2.82
CA SER A 103 -4.98 -12.13 -2.57
C SER A 103 -5.14 -11.78 -1.11
N ILE A 104 -4.41 -10.76 -0.67
CA ILE A 104 -4.58 -10.13 0.64
C ILE A 104 -4.59 -8.63 0.45
N ALA A 105 -5.47 -7.93 1.16
CA ALA A 105 -5.59 -6.50 1.10
C ALA A 105 -5.51 -5.90 2.50
N PHE A 106 -4.90 -4.72 2.57
CA PHE A 106 -4.69 -3.97 3.81
C PHE A 106 -5.21 -2.55 3.66
N LEU A 107 -5.83 -2.04 4.71
CA LEU A 107 -6.28 -0.66 4.83
C LEU A 107 -5.74 -0.07 6.14
N TYR A 108 -4.83 0.88 6.05
CA TYR A 108 -4.16 1.50 7.18
C TYR A 108 -4.59 2.96 7.37
N PRO A 109 -5.07 3.37 8.55
CA PRO A 109 -5.09 4.79 8.91
C PRO A 109 -3.69 5.40 8.80
N ASN A 110 -3.59 6.62 8.28
CA ASN A 110 -2.29 7.31 8.12
C ASN A 110 -1.77 7.86 9.46
N GLN A 111 -1.50 6.97 10.39
CA GLN A 111 -0.99 7.25 11.74
C GLN A 111 0.00 6.17 12.18
N LYS A 112 0.68 6.38 13.30
CA LYS A 112 1.56 5.34 13.87
C LYS A 112 0.72 4.12 14.24
N LEU A 113 1.11 2.94 13.73
CA LEU A 113 0.49 1.66 13.99
C LEU A 113 1.55 0.64 14.43
N ASP A 114 1.16 -0.33 15.24
CA ASP A 114 2.04 -1.43 15.62
C ASP A 114 2.03 -2.51 14.53
N PRO A 115 3.19 -2.85 13.91
CA PRO A 115 3.28 -3.92 12.93
C PRO A 115 2.80 -5.28 13.43
N LYS A 116 2.87 -5.53 14.74
CA LYS A 116 2.38 -6.78 15.36
C LYS A 116 0.85 -6.92 15.25
N GLU A 117 0.15 -5.83 15.01
CA GLU A 117 -1.30 -5.80 14.88
C GLU A 117 -1.77 -5.82 13.42
N ILE A 118 -0.90 -6.17 12.47
CA ILE A 118 -1.18 -6.14 11.03
C ILE A 118 -2.49 -6.87 10.66
N GLU A 119 -2.82 -7.95 11.34
CA GLU A 119 -4.05 -8.73 11.11
C GLU A 119 -5.33 -7.89 11.25
N LYS A 120 -5.32 -6.86 12.10
CA LYS A 120 -6.47 -5.96 12.31
C LYS A 120 -6.79 -5.09 11.10
N TYR A 121 -5.82 -4.92 10.22
CA TYR A 121 -5.91 -4.04 9.04
C TYR A 121 -6.14 -4.81 7.75
N VAL A 122 -6.30 -6.14 7.82
CA VAL A 122 -6.69 -6.95 6.67
C VAL A 122 -8.16 -6.67 6.35
N VAL A 123 -8.42 -6.37 5.09
CA VAL A 123 -9.75 -6.08 4.53
C VAL A 123 -9.98 -6.90 3.26
N SER A 124 -11.18 -6.90 2.73
CA SER A 124 -11.45 -7.40 1.38
C SER A 124 -11.13 -6.32 0.33
N ILE A 125 -10.95 -6.71 -0.92
CA ILE A 125 -10.79 -5.76 -2.03
C ILE A 125 -12.06 -4.91 -2.16
N SER A 126 -13.24 -5.51 -2.03
CA SER A 126 -14.53 -4.79 -2.05
C SER A 126 -14.63 -3.68 -0.99
N GLU A 127 -14.07 -3.88 0.20
CA GLU A 127 -14.03 -2.81 1.21
C GLU A 127 -13.18 -1.63 0.73
N ILE A 128 -12.04 -1.87 0.07
CA ILE A 128 -11.23 -0.80 -0.53
C ILE A 128 -12.00 -0.10 -1.65
N GLU A 129 -12.69 -0.83 -2.52
CA GLU A 129 -13.50 -0.27 -3.61
C GLU A 129 -14.63 0.62 -3.07
N GLN A 130 -15.31 0.22 -2.00
CA GLN A 130 -16.34 1.02 -1.35
C GLN A 130 -15.78 2.35 -0.78
N TYR A 131 -14.59 2.31 -0.18
CA TYR A 131 -13.95 3.51 0.36
C TYR A 131 -13.42 4.45 -0.72
N THR A 132 -12.92 3.90 -1.81
CA THR A 132 -12.25 4.68 -2.86
C THR A 132 -13.18 5.13 -3.98
N GLY A 133 -14.28 4.41 -4.20
CA GLY A 133 -15.10 4.55 -5.40
C GLY A 133 -14.42 4.03 -6.68
N ILE A 134 -13.24 3.41 -6.56
CA ILE A 134 -12.49 2.85 -7.69
C ILE A 134 -12.90 1.38 -7.84
N ASN A 135 -13.31 0.99 -9.04
CA ASN A 135 -13.53 -0.41 -9.35
C ASN A 135 -12.21 -1.05 -9.77
N ILE A 136 -11.63 -1.87 -8.89
CA ILE A 136 -10.35 -2.55 -9.08
C ILE A 136 -10.55 -3.88 -9.82
N SER A 137 -11.69 -4.51 -9.60
CA SER A 137 -12.01 -5.84 -10.14
C SER A 137 -11.89 -5.99 -11.65
N PRO A 138 -12.29 -5.02 -12.51
CA PRO A 138 -12.09 -5.14 -13.94
C PRO A 138 -10.63 -5.16 -14.39
N ALA A 139 -9.73 -4.62 -13.58
CA ALA A 139 -8.29 -4.68 -13.83
C ALA A 139 -7.69 -6.04 -13.44
N LEU A 140 -8.43 -6.85 -12.70
CA LEU A 140 -8.02 -8.19 -12.29
C LEU A 140 -8.48 -9.22 -13.31
N PRO A 141 -7.66 -10.25 -13.64
CA PRO A 141 -8.10 -11.38 -14.42
C PRO A 141 -9.35 -12.03 -13.78
N PRO A 142 -10.29 -12.60 -14.58
CA PRO A 142 -11.57 -13.12 -14.07
C PRO A 142 -11.44 -14.12 -12.92
N GLN A 143 -10.38 -14.92 -12.91
CA GLN A 143 -10.11 -15.89 -11.84
C GLN A 143 -9.86 -15.28 -10.47
N TYR A 144 -9.56 -13.96 -10.40
CA TYR A 144 -9.33 -13.25 -9.13
C TYR A 144 -10.58 -12.55 -8.59
N GLN A 145 -11.63 -12.41 -9.40
CA GLN A 145 -12.88 -11.74 -8.98
C GLN A 145 -13.55 -12.49 -7.81
N GLN A 146 -13.32 -13.81 -7.70
CA GLN A 146 -13.80 -14.60 -6.57
C GLN A 146 -13.21 -14.16 -5.22
N PHE A 147 -12.04 -13.49 -5.20
CA PHE A 147 -11.38 -13.03 -3.97
C PHE A 147 -11.78 -11.61 -3.56
N GLU A 148 -12.51 -10.90 -4.41
CA GLU A 148 -12.88 -9.51 -4.20
C GLU A 148 -13.60 -9.28 -2.87
N LYS A 149 -14.53 -10.19 -2.52
CA LYS A 149 -15.36 -10.10 -1.31
C LYS A 149 -14.78 -10.86 -0.11
N VAL A 150 -13.67 -11.56 -0.30
CA VAL A 150 -13.07 -12.39 0.74
C VAL A 150 -11.99 -11.60 1.49
N ARG A 151 -12.15 -11.53 2.80
CA ARG A 151 -11.08 -11.06 3.70
C ARG A 151 -10.13 -12.22 3.95
N ALA A 152 -8.89 -12.10 3.52
CA ALA A 152 -7.88 -13.13 3.71
C ALA A 152 -7.54 -13.32 5.20
N ASN A 153 -7.15 -14.52 5.59
CA ASN A 153 -6.53 -14.74 6.88
C ASN A 153 -5.01 -14.52 6.73
N TYR A 154 -4.48 -13.54 7.45
CA TYR A 154 -3.06 -13.18 7.39
C TYR A 154 -2.13 -14.37 7.71
N LYS A 155 -2.56 -15.28 8.61
CA LYS A 155 -1.76 -16.45 9.02
C LYS A 155 -1.52 -17.47 7.92
N ASP A 156 -2.33 -17.41 6.86
CA ASP A 156 -2.20 -18.32 5.71
C ASP A 156 -1.18 -17.81 4.67
N TRP A 157 -0.58 -16.64 4.94
CA TRP A 157 0.42 -15.96 4.12
C TRP A 157 1.81 -15.99 4.78
#